data_aaf73560a4cd2744b93d2dd1cfc7c1c2
#
_entry.id   aaf73560a4cd2744b93d2dd1cfc7c1c2
#
_cell.length_a   1.000
_cell.length_b   1.000
_cell.length_c   1.000
_cell.angle_alpha   90.00
_cell.angle_beta   90.00
_cell.angle_gamma   90.00
#
_symmetry.space_group_name_H-M   'P 1'
#
loop_
_entity.id
_entity.type
_entity.pdbx_description
1 polymer ?
#
loop_
_entity_poly.entity_id
_entity_poly.type
_entity_poly.pdbx_seq_one_letter_code
_entity_poly.pdbx_strand_id
1 'polypeptide(L)'
;VLSGSDLEPGLYHYSPTEHALDILLPSLDKKEVSSIWMSQRWFRKSSIILIMTAVYRRTTDKYGEKGLPFPFIEAGHIGQNIYLLAQSLGIGCCAIGQFKEKQLCKLLDINPFEEYPIYYIALGN
;
A
#
# COMPACT_ATOMS: atom_id res chain seq x y z
N VAL A 1 4.64 1.84 -7.74
CA VAL A 1 5.74 2.78 -8.04
C VAL A 1 5.20 3.89 -8.94
N LEU A 2 5.42 5.14 -8.57
CA LEU A 2 4.99 6.32 -9.34
C LEU A 2 6.14 6.91 -10.15
N SER A 3 7.35 6.83 -9.62
CA SER A 3 8.59 7.24 -10.28
C SER A 3 9.79 6.59 -9.58
N GLY A 4 10.80 6.25 -10.31
CA GLY A 4 12.04 5.66 -9.79
C GLY A 4 13.09 5.59 -10.88
N SER A 5 14.34 5.33 -10.49
CA SER A 5 15.46 5.12 -11.42
C SER A 5 15.62 3.66 -11.82
N ASP A 6 15.34 2.75 -10.89
CA ASP A 6 15.61 1.32 -11.05
C ASP A 6 14.34 0.48 -11.26
N LEU A 7 13.16 1.07 -11.00
CA LEU A 7 11.86 0.46 -11.22
C LEU A 7 10.99 1.36 -12.09
N GLU A 8 10.46 0.81 -13.16
CA GLU A 8 9.49 1.50 -13.99
C GLU A 8 8.21 1.83 -13.20
N PRO A 9 7.53 2.95 -13.50
CA PRO A 9 6.24 3.24 -12.91
C PRO A 9 5.25 2.12 -13.19
N GLY A 10 4.61 1.61 -12.14
CA GLY A 10 3.70 0.47 -12.27
C GLY A 10 3.10 0.05 -10.93
N LEU A 11 2.18 -0.90 -10.99
CA LEU A 11 1.67 -1.61 -9.83
C LEU A 11 2.43 -2.92 -9.67
N TYR A 12 2.92 -3.14 -8.46
CA TYR A 12 3.72 -4.31 -8.11
C TYR A 12 3.13 -5.01 -6.90
N HIS A 13 3.20 -6.33 -6.89
CA HIS A 13 2.98 -7.14 -5.70
C HIS A 13 4.34 -7.53 -5.10
N TYR A 14 4.50 -7.30 -3.80
CA TYR A 14 5.67 -7.78 -3.08
C TYR A 14 5.43 -9.19 -2.55
N SER A 15 6.24 -10.14 -3.01
CA SER A 15 6.27 -11.51 -2.51
C SER A 15 7.26 -11.63 -1.34
N PRO A 16 6.81 -11.81 -0.08
CA PRO A 16 7.72 -11.96 1.06
C PRO A 16 8.53 -13.26 0.99
N THR A 17 8.00 -14.31 0.40
CA THR A 17 8.64 -15.62 0.26
C THR A 17 9.81 -15.59 -0.70
N GLU A 18 9.64 -14.92 -1.84
CA GLU A 18 10.65 -14.82 -2.89
C GLU A 18 11.55 -13.59 -2.72
N HIS A 19 11.16 -12.68 -1.81
CA HIS A 19 11.78 -11.35 -1.67
C HIS A 19 11.85 -10.63 -3.02
N ALA A 20 10.76 -10.63 -3.76
CA ALA A 20 10.69 -10.15 -5.13
C ALA A 20 9.47 -9.25 -5.36
N LEU A 21 9.49 -8.51 -6.46
CA LEU A 21 8.37 -7.70 -6.93
C LEU A 21 7.81 -8.29 -8.22
N ASP A 22 6.56 -8.71 -8.19
CA ASP A 22 5.81 -9.16 -9.36
C ASP A 22 5.09 -7.97 -9.99
N ILE A 23 5.24 -7.78 -11.29
CA ILE A 23 4.56 -6.70 -12.02
C ILE A 23 3.10 -7.11 -12.24
N LEU A 24 2.17 -6.37 -11.65
CA LEU A 24 0.73 -6.52 -11.88
C LEU A 24 0.25 -5.65 -13.03
N LEU A 25 0.66 -4.39 -13.07
CA LEU A 25 0.38 -3.44 -14.15
C LEU A 25 1.66 -2.72 -14.53
N PRO A 26 2.13 -2.85 -15.80
CA PRO A 26 3.40 -2.29 -16.24
C PRO A 26 3.39 -0.78 -16.46
N SER A 27 2.22 -0.14 -16.39
CA SER A 27 2.08 1.31 -16.47
C SER A 27 0.87 1.79 -15.66
N LEU A 28 0.97 2.99 -15.13
CA LEU A 28 -0.12 3.62 -14.36
C LEU A 28 -0.42 5.02 -14.93
N ASP A 29 -1.69 5.32 -15.17
CA ASP A 29 -2.11 6.70 -15.41
C ASP A 29 -2.00 7.48 -14.08
N LYS A 30 -0.99 8.36 -13.99
CA LYS A 30 -0.75 9.19 -12.81
C LYS A 30 -1.96 10.05 -12.42
N LYS A 31 -2.81 10.47 -13.39
CA LYS A 31 -4.01 11.26 -13.10
C LYS A 31 -5.06 10.39 -12.44
N GLU A 32 -5.30 9.20 -12.97
CA GLU A 32 -6.23 8.23 -12.40
C GLU A 32 -5.79 7.85 -10.99
N VAL A 33 -4.54 7.44 -10.81
CA VAL A 33 -3.98 7.08 -9.52
C VAL A 33 -4.05 8.25 -8.53
N SER A 34 -3.68 9.47 -8.94
CA SER A 34 -3.78 10.67 -8.10
C SER A 34 -5.22 10.94 -7.65
N SER A 35 -6.21 10.63 -8.48
CA SER A 35 -7.62 10.84 -8.14
C SER A 35 -8.11 9.96 -7.00
N ILE A 36 -7.51 8.78 -6.80
CA ILE A 36 -7.81 7.85 -5.69
C ILE A 36 -7.54 8.53 -4.35
N TRP A 37 -6.45 9.28 -4.25
CA TRP A 37 -6.08 10.05 -3.06
C TRP A 37 -6.50 11.52 -3.15
N MET A 38 -7.57 11.82 -3.90
CA MET A 38 -8.16 13.16 -4.02
C MET A 38 -7.15 14.23 -4.42
N SER A 39 -6.17 13.88 -5.23
CA SER A 39 -5.12 14.77 -5.76
C SER A 39 -4.39 15.57 -4.66
N GLN A 40 -4.18 14.98 -3.50
CA GLN A 40 -3.50 15.63 -2.37
C GLN A 40 -2.07 16.05 -2.74
N ARG A 41 -1.59 17.11 -2.09
CA ARG A 41 -0.29 17.74 -2.45
C ARG A 41 0.90 16.79 -2.26
N TRP A 42 0.88 15.92 -1.26
CA TRP A 42 1.93 14.95 -0.98
C TRP A 42 2.13 13.95 -2.13
N PHE A 43 1.07 13.61 -2.87
CA PHE A 43 1.14 12.67 -4.00
C PHE A 43 2.16 13.11 -5.06
N ARG A 44 2.30 14.43 -5.30
CA ARG A 44 3.24 14.97 -6.30
C ARG A 44 4.71 14.74 -5.93
N LYS A 45 5.00 14.56 -4.64
CA LYS A 45 6.35 14.32 -4.10
C LYS A 45 6.61 12.84 -3.84
N SER A 46 5.61 12.00 -3.94
CA SER A 46 5.76 10.57 -3.71
C SER A 46 6.35 9.87 -4.92
N SER A 47 7.35 9.05 -4.68
CA SER A 47 7.90 8.12 -5.66
C SER A 47 7.26 6.74 -5.54
N ILE A 48 6.90 6.34 -4.33
CA ILE A 48 6.29 5.04 -4.03
C ILE A 48 5.10 5.25 -3.11
N ILE A 49 4.04 4.48 -3.32
CA ILE A 49 2.97 4.29 -2.35
C ILE A 49 2.95 2.81 -1.99
N LEU A 50 3.18 2.51 -0.74
CA LEU A 50 3.01 1.17 -0.17
C LEU A 50 1.54 1.02 0.24
N ILE A 51 0.92 -0.06 -0.18
CA ILE A 51 -0.47 -0.39 0.12
C ILE A 51 -0.46 -1.74 0.84
N MET A 52 -0.97 -1.79 2.06
CA MET A 52 -1.14 -3.02 2.80
C MET A 52 -2.59 -3.45 2.71
N THR A 53 -2.80 -4.68 2.30
CA THR A 53 -4.12 -5.31 2.23
C THR A 53 -4.22 -6.42 3.26
N ALA A 54 -5.42 -6.71 3.72
CA ALA A 54 -5.71 -7.79 4.65
C ALA A 54 -6.69 -8.78 4.04
N VAL A 55 -6.30 -10.05 3.98
CA VAL A 55 -7.18 -11.18 3.74
C VAL A 55 -7.65 -11.70 5.11
N TYR A 56 -8.78 -11.19 5.60
CA TYR A 56 -9.24 -11.45 6.97
C TYR A 56 -9.36 -12.93 7.32
N ARG A 57 -9.78 -13.77 6.38
CA ARG A 57 -9.92 -15.21 6.60
C ARG A 57 -8.63 -15.88 7.05
N ARG A 58 -7.46 -15.41 6.60
CA ARG A 58 -6.15 -15.94 7.05
C ARG A 58 -5.98 -15.85 8.58
N THR A 59 -6.64 -14.89 9.20
CA THR A 59 -6.58 -14.68 10.65
C THR A 59 -7.82 -15.24 11.36
N THR A 60 -9.01 -14.99 10.80
CA THR A 60 -10.26 -15.40 11.45
C THR A 60 -10.50 -16.91 11.41
N ASP A 61 -10.00 -17.62 10.41
CA ASP A 61 -10.08 -19.08 10.36
C ASP A 61 -9.33 -19.73 11.54
N LYS A 62 -8.29 -19.06 12.07
CA LYS A 62 -7.52 -19.53 13.24
C LYS A 62 -8.04 -19.01 14.57
N TYR A 63 -8.42 -17.74 14.64
CA TYR A 63 -8.71 -17.04 15.90
C TYR A 63 -10.18 -16.65 16.07
N GLY A 64 -11.05 -16.96 15.08
CA GLY A 64 -12.43 -16.49 15.04
C GLY A 64 -12.50 -14.97 14.96
N GLU A 65 -13.60 -14.38 15.41
CA GLU A 65 -13.81 -12.93 15.39
C GLU A 65 -12.77 -12.15 16.21
N LYS A 66 -12.16 -12.77 17.22
CA LYS A 66 -11.08 -12.17 18.01
C LYS A 66 -9.84 -11.85 17.18
N GLY A 67 -9.70 -12.49 16.01
CA GLY A 67 -8.62 -12.24 15.07
C GLY A 67 -8.79 -10.99 14.22
N LEU A 68 -9.98 -10.39 14.14
CA LEU A 68 -10.25 -9.22 13.30
C LEU A 68 -9.34 -8.01 13.56
N PRO A 69 -8.93 -7.68 14.80
CA PRO A 69 -8.02 -6.57 15.05
C PRO A 69 -6.56 -6.84 14.64
N PHE A 70 -6.13 -8.10 14.53
CA PHE A 70 -4.72 -8.44 14.36
C PHE A 70 -4.09 -7.87 13.07
N PRO A 71 -4.75 -7.91 11.89
CA PRO A 71 -4.20 -7.29 10.70
C PRO A 71 -3.92 -5.78 10.86
N PHE A 72 -4.76 -5.05 11.59
CA PHE A 72 -4.54 -3.62 11.84
C PHE A 72 -3.36 -3.37 12.79
N ILE A 73 -3.22 -4.19 13.82
CA ILE A 73 -2.08 -4.12 14.75
C ILE A 73 -0.78 -4.42 14.01
N GLU A 74 -0.77 -5.48 13.19
CA GLU A 74 0.38 -5.86 12.36
C GLU A 74 0.74 -4.76 11.35
N ALA A 75 -0.24 -4.21 10.64
CA ALA A 75 -0.03 -3.11 9.72
C ALA A 75 0.57 -1.87 10.41
N GLY A 76 0.14 -1.58 11.65
CA GLY A 76 0.73 -0.51 12.46
C GLY A 76 2.21 -0.76 12.80
N HIS A 77 2.58 -1.99 13.16
CA HIS A 77 3.98 -2.38 13.42
C HIS A 77 4.83 -2.27 12.15
N ILE A 78 4.34 -2.77 11.01
CA ILE A 78 5.01 -2.64 9.72
C ILE A 78 5.18 -1.15 9.37
N GLY A 79 4.12 -0.35 9.53
CA GLY A 79 4.14 1.07 9.27
C GLY A 79 5.20 1.80 10.10
N GLN A 80 5.31 1.49 11.40
CA GLN A 80 6.34 2.08 12.25
C GLN A 80 7.75 1.71 11.79
N ASN A 81 7.97 0.46 11.39
CA ASN A 81 9.26 0.02 10.85
C ASN A 81 9.61 0.78 9.55
N ILE A 82 8.63 1.03 8.68
CA ILE A 82 8.81 1.82 7.46
C ILE A 82 9.21 3.26 7.81
N TYR A 83 8.57 3.90 8.80
CA TYR A 83 8.96 5.23 9.27
C TYR A 83 10.42 5.28 9.75
N LEU A 84 10.84 4.32 10.56
CA LEU A 84 12.21 4.26 11.07
C LEU A 84 13.24 4.07 9.94
N LEU A 85 12.94 3.18 8.98
CA LEU A 85 13.80 2.95 7.83
C LEU A 85 13.85 4.17 6.91
N ALA A 86 12.71 4.77 6.60
CA ALA A 86 12.65 5.97 5.78
C ALA A 86 13.47 7.11 6.40
N GLN A 87 13.37 7.33 7.72
CA GLN A 87 14.17 8.31 8.44
C GLN A 87 15.67 8.00 8.31
N SER A 88 16.09 6.74 8.44
CA SER A 88 17.50 6.35 8.33
C SER A 88 18.06 6.55 6.92
N LEU A 89 17.21 6.45 5.91
CA LEU A 89 17.55 6.62 4.49
C LEU A 89 17.39 8.09 4.01
N GLY A 90 16.94 9.00 4.87
CA GLY A 90 16.66 10.39 4.48
C GLY A 90 15.47 10.53 3.52
N ILE A 91 14.54 9.58 3.51
CA ILE A 91 13.36 9.56 2.64
C ILE A 91 12.15 10.12 3.41
N GLY A 92 11.40 11.01 2.77
CA GLY A 92 10.12 11.48 3.31
C GLY A 92 9.10 10.34 3.39
N CYS A 93 8.38 10.27 4.51
CA CYS A 93 7.40 9.22 4.77
C CYS A 93 6.12 9.82 5.36
N CYS A 94 4.97 9.40 4.83
CA CYS A 94 3.67 9.88 5.31
C CYS A 94 2.62 8.77 5.23
N ALA A 95 2.02 8.43 6.38
CA ALA A 95 0.84 7.58 6.41
C ALA A 95 -0.38 8.32 5.86
N ILE A 96 -1.22 7.62 5.12
CA ILE A 96 -2.36 8.19 4.41
C ILE A 96 -3.64 7.60 5.00
N GLY A 97 -4.53 8.46 5.47
CA GLY A 97 -5.81 8.04 6.04
C GLY A 97 -7.02 8.23 5.12
N GLN A 98 -6.86 8.93 3.99
CA GLN A 98 -8.00 9.31 3.16
C GLN A 98 -7.79 8.97 1.68
N PHE A 99 -8.69 8.18 1.11
CA PHE A 99 -8.64 7.66 -0.25
C PHE A 99 -10.04 7.25 -0.74
N LYS A 100 -10.19 7.06 -2.04
CA LYS A 100 -11.42 6.57 -2.65
C LYS A 100 -11.39 5.04 -2.76
N GLU A 101 -11.99 4.39 -1.79
CA GLU A 101 -11.98 2.95 -1.58
C GLU A 101 -12.34 2.13 -2.83
N LYS A 102 -13.51 2.40 -3.42
CA LYS A 102 -13.98 1.67 -4.63
C LYS A 102 -12.99 1.75 -5.80
N GLN A 103 -12.37 2.92 -5.98
CA GLN A 103 -11.40 3.12 -7.06
C GLN A 103 -10.10 2.38 -6.76
N LEU A 104 -9.68 2.34 -5.49
CA LEU A 104 -8.49 1.61 -5.09
C LEU A 104 -8.68 0.09 -5.22
N CYS A 105 -9.78 -0.46 -4.75
CA CYS A 105 -10.09 -1.89 -4.93
C CYS A 105 -10.11 -2.28 -6.41
N LYS A 106 -10.67 -1.41 -7.27
CA LYS A 106 -10.65 -1.62 -8.73
C LYS A 106 -9.22 -1.60 -9.30
N LEU A 107 -8.38 -0.66 -8.87
CA LEU A 107 -6.98 -0.59 -9.31
C LEU A 107 -6.20 -1.84 -8.90
N LEU A 108 -6.45 -2.34 -7.69
CA LEU A 108 -5.79 -3.53 -7.14
C LEU A 108 -6.39 -4.85 -7.66
N ASP A 109 -7.51 -4.79 -8.37
CA ASP A 109 -8.29 -5.96 -8.83
C ASP A 109 -8.66 -6.92 -7.69
N ILE A 110 -9.08 -6.36 -6.55
CA ILE A 110 -9.45 -7.12 -5.34
C ILE A 110 -10.94 -7.04 -5.04
N ASN A 111 -11.48 -8.13 -4.52
CA ASN A 111 -12.83 -8.19 -3.97
C ASN A 111 -12.81 -7.70 -2.51
N PRO A 112 -13.44 -6.55 -2.17
CA PRO A 112 -13.38 -5.99 -0.81
C PRO A 112 -14.01 -6.86 0.27
N PHE A 113 -14.80 -7.88 -0.08
CA PHE A 113 -15.33 -8.87 0.86
C PHE A 113 -14.32 -9.97 1.25
N GLU A 114 -13.26 -10.14 0.46
CA GLU A 114 -12.24 -11.16 0.67
C GLU A 114 -10.91 -10.56 1.09
N GLU A 115 -10.51 -9.48 0.42
CA GLU A 115 -9.28 -8.76 0.67
C GLU A 115 -9.55 -7.27 0.70
N TYR A 116 -9.10 -6.59 1.75
CA TYR A 116 -9.39 -5.18 1.96
C TYR A 116 -8.13 -4.36 2.21
N PRO A 117 -7.98 -3.20 1.54
CA PRO A 117 -6.84 -2.32 1.79
C PRO A 117 -7.01 -1.65 3.16
N ILE A 118 -6.00 -1.79 4.03
CA ILE A 118 -6.08 -1.37 5.43
C ILE A 118 -5.12 -0.24 5.82
N TYR A 119 -3.97 -0.11 5.14
CA TYR A 119 -3.00 0.91 5.47
C TYR A 119 -2.14 1.32 4.27
N TYR A 120 -1.74 2.58 4.24
CA TYR A 120 -1.05 3.19 3.10
C TYR A 120 0.05 4.10 3.59
N ILE A 121 1.19 4.06 2.91
CA ILE A 121 2.33 4.92 3.21
C ILE A 121 2.92 5.46 1.92
N ALA A 122 2.99 6.77 1.82
CA ALA A 122 3.68 7.46 0.74
C ALA A 122 5.14 7.67 1.11
N LEU A 123 6.04 7.37 0.17
CA LEU A 123 7.48 7.56 0.28
C LEU A 123 7.96 8.45 -0.86
N GLY A 124 8.84 9.39 -0.58
CA GLY A 124 9.41 10.31 -1.57
C GLY A 124 10.15 11.48 -0.94
N ASN A 125 10.55 12.43 -1.77
CA ASN A 125 11.29 13.64 -1.36
C ASN A 125 10.56 14.91 -1.81
#